data_b5f931f8016ee0d6fe0de1cfbdbe8424
#
_entry.id   b5f931f8016ee0d6fe0de1cfbdbe8424
#
_cell.length_a   1.000
_cell.length_b   1.000
_cell.length_c   1.000
_cell.angle_alpha   90.00
_cell.angle_beta   90.00
_cell.angle_gamma   90.00
#
_symmetry.space_group_name_H-M   'P 1'
#
loop_
_entity.id
_entity.type
_entity.pdbx_description
1 polymer ?
#
loop_
_entity_poly.entity_id
_entity_poly.type
_entity_poly.pdbx_seq_one_letter_code
_entity_poly.pdbx_strand_id
1 'polypeptide(L)' 'MKKKFLWYYPKLKEYARQHRNKSTKSEVLFWMQVRNKQLRGYDFHRQKPVDYFILDFFCSRLMLGIELDGI' A
#
# COMPACT_ATOMS: atom_id res chain seq x y z
N MET A 1 -12.82 12.19 11.51
CA MET A 1 -11.45 12.64 11.21
C MET A 1 -11.24 12.66 9.72
N LYS A 2 -10.75 13.76 9.18
CA LYS A 2 -10.48 13.86 7.74
C LYS A 2 -9.28 13.02 7.38
N LYS A 3 -9.38 12.26 6.28
CA LYS A 3 -8.21 11.59 5.72
C LYS A 3 -7.21 12.62 5.24
N LYS A 4 -5.96 12.45 5.63
CA LYS A 4 -4.89 13.31 5.15
C LYS A 4 -4.57 12.94 3.72
N PHE A 5 -4.66 13.91 2.80
CA PHE A 5 -4.27 13.68 1.41
C PHE A 5 -2.74 13.72 1.30
N LEU A 6 -2.18 12.68 0.68
CA LEU A 6 -0.76 12.63 0.37
C LEU A 6 -0.59 12.76 -1.13
N TRP A 7 0.09 13.85 -1.54
CA TRP A 7 0.34 14.08 -2.95
C TRP A 7 1.25 13.00 -3.52
N TYR A 8 1.02 12.63 -4.78
CA TYR A 8 1.90 11.74 -5.50
C TYR A 8 1.98 12.15 -6.97
N TYR A 9 3.07 11.77 -7.61
CA TYR A 9 3.27 12.01 -9.03
C TYR A 9 2.21 11.24 -9.83
N PRO A 10 1.39 11.92 -10.66
CA PRO A 10 0.20 11.28 -11.25
C PRO A 10 0.47 10.02 -12.07
N LYS A 11 1.64 9.93 -12.72
CA LYS A 11 1.98 8.73 -13.51
C LYS A 11 2.12 7.47 -12.65
N LEU A 12 2.32 7.62 -11.35
CA LEU A 12 2.48 6.48 -10.45
C LEU A 12 1.18 5.68 -10.28
N LYS A 13 0.03 6.31 -10.54
CA LYS A 13 -1.25 5.63 -10.40
C LYS A 13 -1.31 4.37 -11.28
N GLU A 14 -0.87 4.50 -12.54
CA GLU A 14 -0.86 3.39 -13.47
C GLU A 14 0.19 2.35 -13.09
N TYR A 15 1.38 2.78 -12.67
CA TYR A 15 2.42 1.87 -12.21
C TYR A 15 1.96 1.09 -10.98
N ALA A 16 1.28 1.75 -10.03
CA ALA A 16 0.77 1.08 -8.85
C ALA A 16 -0.24 -0.01 -9.22
N ARG A 17 -1.11 0.27 -10.20
CA ARG A 17 -2.08 -0.71 -10.69
C ARG A 17 -1.38 -1.91 -11.30
N GLN A 18 -0.34 -1.67 -12.10
CA GLN A 18 0.45 -2.76 -12.70
C GLN A 18 1.15 -3.60 -11.63
N HIS A 19 1.71 -2.95 -10.61
CA HIS A 19 2.38 -3.65 -9.51
C HIS A 19 1.41 -4.53 -8.72
N ARG A 20 0.15 -4.09 -8.51
CA ARG A 20 -0.84 -4.92 -7.84
C ARG A 20 -1.11 -6.22 -8.59
N ASN A 21 -1.00 -6.19 -9.92
CA ASN A 21 -1.20 -7.37 -10.75
C ASN A 21 0.02 -8.31 -10.79
N LYS A 22 1.18 -7.83 -10.29
CA LYS A 22 2.44 -8.57 -10.30
C LYS A 22 3.01 -8.70 -8.89
N SER A 23 2.16 -8.88 -7.91
CA SER A 23 2.59 -8.99 -6.52
C SER A 23 3.43 -10.25 -6.30
N THR A 24 4.47 -10.11 -5.46
CA THR A 24 5.26 -11.28 -5.04
C THR A 24 4.43 -12.14 -4.09
N LYS A 25 4.90 -13.37 -3.86
CA LYS A 25 4.25 -14.28 -2.92
C LYS A 25 4.19 -13.67 -1.52
N SER A 26 5.27 -13.05 -1.07
CA SER A 26 5.31 -12.40 0.24
C SER A 26 4.28 -11.28 0.36
N GLU A 27 4.14 -10.48 -0.69
CA GLU A 27 3.17 -9.40 -0.72
C GLU A 27 1.74 -9.93 -0.66
N VAL A 28 1.45 -11.00 -1.39
CA VAL A 28 0.13 -11.63 -1.37
C VAL A 28 -0.21 -12.15 0.02
N LEU A 29 0.73 -12.86 0.66
CA LEU A 29 0.52 -13.41 2.00
C LEU A 29 0.28 -12.30 3.02
N PHE A 30 1.08 -11.25 2.97
CA PHE A 30 0.91 -10.11 3.88
C PHE A 30 -0.44 -9.43 3.65
N TRP A 31 -0.80 -9.18 2.40
CA TRP A 31 -2.07 -8.55 2.05
C TRP A 31 -3.26 -9.32 2.60
N MET A 32 -3.22 -10.65 2.51
CA MET A 32 -4.29 -11.48 3.04
C MET A 32 -4.47 -11.34 4.55
N GLN A 33 -3.42 -10.96 5.26
CA GLN A 33 -3.49 -10.76 6.71
C GLN A 33 -4.03 -9.39 7.10
N VAL A 34 -3.80 -8.37 6.27
CA VAL A 34 -4.12 -6.98 6.66
C VAL A 34 -5.30 -6.38 5.91
N ARG A 35 -5.74 -6.99 4.81
CA ARG A 35 -6.86 -6.46 4.04
C ARG A 35 -8.17 -6.49 4.85
N ASN A 36 -9.15 -5.73 4.40
CA ASN A 36 -10.50 -5.71 5.00
C ASN A 36 -10.46 -5.34 6.49
N LYS A 37 -9.51 -4.52 6.90
CA LYS A 37 -9.39 -4.04 8.28
C LYS A 37 -9.25 -5.18 9.30
N GLN A 38 -8.72 -6.32 8.89
CA GLN A 38 -8.58 -7.49 9.75
C GLN A 38 -7.58 -7.28 10.88
N LEU A 39 -6.55 -6.45 10.65
CA LEU A 39 -5.55 -6.18 11.66
C LEU A 39 -6.01 -5.00 12.52
N ARG A 40 -6.65 -5.32 13.63
CA ARG A 40 -7.11 -4.34 14.64
C ARG A 40 -7.93 -3.18 14.05
N GLY A 41 -8.64 -3.43 12.94
CA GLY A 41 -9.47 -2.43 12.31
C GLY A 41 -8.73 -1.39 11.48
N TYR A 42 -7.41 -1.52 11.32
CA TYR A 42 -6.64 -0.61 10.49
C TYR A 42 -6.88 -0.86 9.02
N ASP A 43 -7.02 0.23 8.26
CA ASP A 43 -7.24 0.15 6.83
C ASP A 43 -5.92 0.25 6.09
N PHE A 44 -5.43 -0.89 5.58
CA PHE A 44 -4.21 -0.95 4.81
C PHE A 44 -4.51 -0.90 3.31
N HIS A 45 -3.68 -0.17 2.59
CA HIS A 45 -3.72 -0.10 1.14
C HIS A 45 -2.44 -0.70 0.58
N ARG A 46 -2.54 -1.35 -0.57
CA ARG A 46 -1.36 -1.90 -1.23
C ARG A 46 -0.96 -1.04 -2.41
N GLN A 47 0.33 -1.03 -2.72
CA GLN A 47 0.90 -0.27 -3.83
C GLN A 47 0.41 1.18 -3.80
N LYS A 48 0.73 1.86 -2.70
CA LYS A 48 0.27 3.23 -2.47
C LYS A 48 1.28 4.23 -3.02
N PRO A 49 0.90 5.03 -4.03
CA PRO A 49 1.77 6.11 -4.48
C PRO A 49 1.82 7.23 -3.43
N VAL A 50 3.03 7.64 -3.10
CA VAL A 50 3.27 8.77 -2.22
C VAL A 50 4.47 9.53 -2.77
N ASP A 51 4.32 10.83 -3.03
CA ASP A 51 5.36 11.66 -3.62
C ASP A 51 5.81 11.03 -4.96
N TYR A 52 7.06 10.63 -5.09
CA TYR A 52 7.59 9.97 -6.29
C TYR A 52 7.81 8.47 -6.08
N PHE A 53 7.24 7.91 -5.03
CA PHE A 53 7.48 6.52 -4.64
C PHE A 53 6.18 5.73 -4.60
N ILE A 54 6.28 4.42 -4.72
CA ILE A 54 5.17 3.50 -4.50
C ILE A 54 5.53 2.63 -3.32
N LEU A 55 4.73 2.73 -2.25
CA LEU A 55 4.91 1.90 -1.06
C LEU A 55 4.15 0.59 -1.25
N ASP A 56 4.75 -0.53 -0.88
CA ASP A 56 4.11 -1.83 -1.00
C ASP A 56 2.80 -1.87 -0.22
N PHE A 57 2.83 -1.37 1.02
CA PHE A 57 1.64 -1.26 1.86
C PHE A 57 1.67 0.03 2.65
N PHE A 58 0.49 0.59 2.92
CA PHE A 58 0.39 1.85 3.63
C PHE A 58 -0.87 1.89 4.48
N CYS A 59 -0.74 2.34 5.71
CA CYS A 59 -1.85 2.64 6.59
C CYS A 59 -1.81 4.12 6.96
N SER A 60 -2.79 4.89 6.46
CA SER A 60 -2.79 6.33 6.67
C SER A 60 -3.00 6.72 8.14
N ARG A 61 -3.82 5.97 8.85
CA ARG A 61 -4.08 6.25 10.26
C ARG A 61 -2.81 6.16 11.11
N LEU A 62 -1.95 5.20 10.78
CA LEU A 62 -0.69 5.01 11.48
C LEU A 62 0.46 5.81 10.84
N MET A 63 0.23 6.40 9.67
CA MET A 63 1.28 7.00 8.85
C MET A 63 2.45 6.02 8.67
N LEU A 64 2.10 4.78 8.39
CA LEU A 64 3.06 3.68 8.30
C LEU A 64 3.14 3.15 6.88
N GLY A 65 4.33 3.20 6.30
CA GLY A 65 4.63 2.56 5.03
C GLY A 65 5.43 1.30 5.28
N ILE A 66 5.10 0.23 4.58
CA ILE A 66 5.79 -1.05 4.70
C ILE A 66 6.25 -1.48 3.32
N GLU A 67 7.52 -1.87 3.24
CA GLU A 67 8.07 -2.47 2.03
C GLU A 67 8.60 -3.86 2.35
N LEU A 68 8.24 -4.82 1.52
CA LEU A 68 8.68 -6.20 1.69
C LEU A 68 9.74 -6.52 0.64
N ASP A 69 10.84 -7.10 1.10
CA ASP A 69 11.85 -7.57 0.17
C ASP A 69 11.30 -8.75 -0.62
N GLY A 70 11.40 -8.68 -1.94
CA GLY A 70 10.97 -9.76 -2.80
C GLY A 70 11.99 -10.90 -2.76
N ILE A 71 11.57 -12.02 -2.24
CA ILE A 71 12.36 -13.24 -2.24
C ILE A 71 11.63 -14.28 -3.08
#